data_fe168ab6a36bf14bc298d235ab694c68
#
_entry.id   fe168ab6a36bf14bc298d235ab694c68
#
_cell.length_a   1.000
_cell.length_b   1.000
_cell.length_c   1.000
_cell.angle_alpha   90.00
_cell.angle_beta   90.00
_cell.angle_gamma   90.00
#
_symmetry.space_group_name_H-M   'P 1'
#
loop_
_entity.id
_entity.type
_entity.pdbx_description
1 polymer ?
#
loop_
_entity_poly.entity_id
_entity_poly.type
_entity_poly.pdbx_seq_one_letter_code
_entity_poly.pdbx_strand_id
1 'polypeptide(L)'
;MLLPQRFTTALALFFGTATIALAQPVLADGVVAVVGNEIILQSDVSIMKETLKREGQDRSECEVLNELILEKLLVHHAAIDSVVVDDAEIDDNISRRLEQLIAQIGSERRLTEYYKKSVVEIKEEMRPLMRNQLTAQRMQSTITENVKVTPVEVENVIKGLPLDSLPLIGTEVELAQIIINPKVSEKSEQEAIERLDQLRTRILNGSSFATMAILYSEDPGSNRNGGEYKGIKRGQFVTEFDAVSYNLEVGEISKPFKTEFGYHIVQLQAKRGEELDLRHILVKPKLEQKDLDIAQGRLDSIRTAIKAGTLSFESAAERFSEDEETKLNGGIMLNPNTMDVTFNLDQLDRGIFYAIQNLEVNDLSEASLVRDPQGKEYFRLIHLRNKIDPHRANLKQDLALLKQYVENQRRQQTMDAWVARKKAETALKVNGSYSECAGI
;
A
#
# COMPACT_ATOMS: atom_id res chain seq x y z
N MET A 1 -84.80 46.27 44.75
CA MET A 1 -83.74 46.53 45.74
C MET A 1 -82.43 45.91 45.23
N LEU A 2 -81.70 46.70 44.48
CA LEU A 2 -80.52 46.30 43.73
C LEU A 2 -79.34 47.19 44.14
N LEU A 3 -78.28 46.58 44.67
CA LEU A 3 -76.99 47.20 44.97
C LEU A 3 -76.07 47.07 43.77
N PRO A 4 -75.27 48.09 43.46
CA PRO A 4 -74.32 48.03 42.31
C PRO A 4 -73.01 47.48 42.70
N GLN A 5 -72.50 46.61 41.84
CA GLN A 5 -71.11 46.10 41.87
C GLN A 5 -70.11 47.17 41.44
N ARG A 6 -69.05 47.34 42.24
CA ARG A 6 -67.89 48.19 41.94
C ARG A 6 -66.88 47.40 41.12
N PHE A 7 -66.53 47.88 39.92
CA PHE A 7 -65.43 47.42 39.13
C PHE A 7 -64.10 48.05 39.66
N THR A 8 -63.18 47.23 40.11
CA THR A 8 -61.82 47.64 40.38
C THR A 8 -60.92 47.14 39.25
N THR A 9 -60.43 48.12 38.45
CA THR A 9 -59.38 47.88 37.40
C THR A 9 -58.05 47.68 38.06
N ALA A 10 -57.54 46.47 38.00
CA ALA A 10 -56.15 46.18 38.37
C ALA A 10 -55.21 46.40 37.16
N LEU A 11 -54.32 47.38 37.29
CA LEU A 11 -53.24 47.73 36.34
C LEU A 11 -52.14 46.73 36.55
N ALA A 12 -51.95 45.73 35.61
CA ALA A 12 -50.88 44.79 35.62
C ALA A 12 -49.64 45.42 34.99
N LEU A 13 -48.67 45.76 35.80
CA LEU A 13 -47.30 46.13 35.36
C LEU A 13 -46.59 44.91 34.79
N PHE A 14 -46.37 44.85 33.48
CA PHE A 14 -45.52 43.91 32.81
C PHE A 14 -44.05 44.28 33.06
N PHE A 15 -43.39 43.59 33.99
CA PHE A 15 -41.94 43.61 34.11
C PHE A 15 -41.36 42.68 33.00
N GLY A 16 -40.91 43.30 31.91
CA GLY A 16 -40.12 42.58 30.89
C GLY A 16 -38.73 42.22 31.43
N THR A 17 -38.58 40.95 31.79
CA THR A 17 -37.22 40.41 32.05
C THR A 17 -36.45 40.32 30.74
N ALA A 18 -35.57 41.30 30.51
CA ALA A 18 -34.56 41.18 29.44
C ALA A 18 -33.61 40.03 29.81
N THR A 19 -33.79 38.88 29.16
CA THR A 19 -32.82 37.81 29.19
C THR A 19 -31.57 38.28 28.44
N ILE A 20 -30.55 38.69 29.18
CA ILE A 20 -29.18 38.89 28.63
C ILE A 20 -28.73 37.49 28.19
N ALA A 21 -28.77 37.21 26.88
CA ALA A 21 -28.11 36.07 26.31
C ALA A 21 -26.58 36.29 26.51
N LEU A 22 -26.05 35.66 27.55
CA LEU A 22 -24.62 35.50 27.70
C LEU A 22 -24.12 34.70 26.46
N ALA A 23 -23.58 35.38 25.47
CA ALA A 23 -22.82 34.73 24.40
C ALA A 23 -21.74 33.90 25.11
N GLN A 24 -21.83 32.57 25.02
CA GLN A 24 -20.76 31.71 25.46
C GLN A 24 -19.52 32.12 24.65
N PRO A 25 -18.38 32.41 25.31
CA PRO A 25 -17.16 32.70 24.57
C PRO A 25 -16.90 31.48 23.67
N VAL A 26 -16.86 31.69 22.37
CA VAL A 26 -16.30 30.71 21.43
C VAL A 26 -14.85 30.55 21.90
N LEU A 27 -14.51 29.38 22.43
CA LEU A 27 -13.13 29.08 22.79
C LEU A 27 -12.29 29.22 21.53
N ALA A 28 -11.58 30.30 21.38
CA ALA A 28 -10.59 30.44 20.33
C ALA A 28 -9.49 29.42 20.63
N ASP A 29 -9.04 28.69 19.61
CA ASP A 29 -7.99 27.69 19.74
C ASP A 29 -6.73 28.34 20.31
N GLY A 30 -6.22 27.80 21.42
CA GLY A 30 -5.12 28.43 22.16
C GLY A 30 -3.78 28.19 21.47
N VAL A 31 -2.94 29.25 21.40
CA VAL A 31 -1.56 29.12 20.95
C VAL A 31 -0.74 28.46 22.05
N VAL A 32 -0.22 27.27 21.81
CA VAL A 32 0.61 26.48 22.74
C VAL A 32 2.09 26.85 22.59
N ALA A 33 2.56 26.98 21.35
CA ALA A 33 3.93 27.36 21.10
C ALA A 33 4.07 28.22 19.81
N VAL A 34 5.15 28.99 19.75
CA VAL A 34 5.59 29.74 18.57
C VAL A 34 7.04 29.41 18.31
N VAL A 35 7.34 28.99 17.09
CA VAL A 35 8.69 28.63 16.60
C VAL A 35 9.05 29.50 15.42
N GLY A 36 9.83 30.54 15.65
CA GLY A 36 10.05 31.58 14.62
C GLY A 36 8.74 32.21 14.16
N ASN A 37 8.34 31.96 12.92
CA ASN A 37 7.09 32.45 12.32
C ASN A 37 5.95 31.40 12.36
N GLU A 38 6.23 30.21 12.85
CA GLU A 38 5.30 29.09 12.88
C GLU A 38 4.56 29.02 14.22
N ILE A 39 3.26 28.72 14.17
CA ILE A 39 2.39 28.64 15.36
C ILE A 39 1.97 27.18 15.55
N ILE A 40 1.91 26.74 16.81
CA ILE A 40 1.34 25.45 17.22
C ILE A 40 0.12 25.74 18.10
N LEU A 41 -1.02 25.18 17.71
CA LEU A 41 -2.28 25.33 18.40
C LEU A 41 -2.56 24.16 19.35
N GLN A 42 -3.46 24.35 20.30
CA GLN A 42 -3.92 23.31 21.21
C GLN A 42 -4.59 22.15 20.44
N SER A 43 -5.33 22.50 19.39
CA SER A 43 -5.95 21.51 18.50
C SER A 43 -4.92 20.63 17.80
N ASP A 44 -3.77 21.19 17.38
CA ASP A 44 -2.71 20.42 16.71
C ASP A 44 -2.17 19.33 17.63
N VAL A 45 -1.90 19.68 18.90
CA VAL A 45 -1.44 18.72 19.92
C VAL A 45 -2.48 17.63 20.16
N SER A 46 -3.75 18.01 20.29
CA SER A 46 -4.85 17.09 20.60
C SER A 46 -5.13 16.13 19.43
N ILE A 47 -5.14 16.64 18.18
CA ILE A 47 -5.36 15.85 16.96
C ILE A 47 -4.21 14.86 16.77
N MET A 48 -2.97 15.30 16.92
CA MET A 48 -1.80 14.43 16.76
C MET A 48 -1.77 13.33 17.82
N LYS A 49 -2.03 13.68 19.09
CA LYS A 49 -2.11 12.71 20.19
C LYS A 49 -3.18 11.63 19.94
N GLU A 50 -4.37 12.04 19.50
CA GLU A 50 -5.45 11.10 19.20
C GLU A 50 -5.12 10.21 17.99
N THR A 51 -4.43 10.76 16.99
CA THR A 51 -3.98 9.99 15.83
C THR A 51 -2.96 8.93 16.23
N LEU A 52 -1.93 9.30 16.98
CA LEU A 52 -0.90 8.37 17.50
C LEU A 52 -1.52 7.28 18.37
N LYS A 53 -2.49 7.64 19.21
CA LYS A 53 -3.21 6.68 20.05
C LYS A 53 -4.00 5.64 19.22
N ARG A 54 -4.61 6.04 18.12
CA ARG A 54 -5.29 5.11 17.17
C ARG A 54 -4.32 4.17 16.48
N GLU A 55 -3.08 4.61 16.30
CA GLU A 55 -1.98 3.81 15.74
C GLU A 55 -1.29 2.92 16.81
N GLY A 56 -1.81 2.90 18.03
CA GLY A 56 -1.28 2.10 19.14
C GLY A 56 -0.09 2.73 19.86
N GLN A 57 0.20 4.02 19.61
CA GLN A 57 1.26 4.78 20.24
C GLN A 57 0.66 5.74 21.28
N ASP A 58 0.74 5.38 22.56
CA ASP A 58 0.29 6.26 23.65
C ASP A 58 1.45 7.18 24.06
N ARG A 59 1.43 8.43 23.62
CA ARG A 59 2.44 9.45 23.93
C ARG A 59 1.87 10.56 24.81
N SER A 60 2.71 11.10 25.67
CA SER A 60 2.38 12.26 26.50
C SER A 60 2.20 13.54 25.62
N GLU A 61 1.47 14.52 26.13
CA GLU A 61 1.31 15.79 25.42
C GLU A 61 2.63 16.54 25.22
N CYS A 62 3.58 16.38 26.14
CA CYS A 62 4.92 16.96 26.00
C CYS A 62 5.71 16.31 24.86
N GLU A 63 5.64 14.98 24.70
CA GLU A 63 6.30 14.30 23.59
C GLU A 63 5.70 14.72 22.24
N VAL A 64 4.37 14.81 22.17
CA VAL A 64 3.65 15.28 20.97
C VAL A 64 4.02 16.74 20.65
N LEU A 65 4.04 17.60 21.67
CA LEU A 65 4.43 19.01 21.47
C LEU A 65 5.87 19.12 20.97
N ASN A 66 6.79 18.31 21.50
CA ASN A 66 8.18 18.31 21.06
C ASN A 66 8.35 17.90 19.61
N GLU A 67 7.56 16.93 19.15
CA GLU A 67 7.52 16.50 17.76
C GLU A 67 6.99 17.61 16.86
N LEU A 68 5.93 18.30 17.25
CA LEU A 68 5.40 19.47 16.53
C LEU A 68 6.40 20.64 16.51
N ILE A 69 7.09 20.91 17.62
CA ILE A 69 8.15 21.93 17.66
C ILE A 69 9.28 21.59 16.69
N LEU A 70 9.70 20.34 16.63
CA LEU A 70 10.71 19.87 15.68
C LEU A 70 10.26 20.06 14.24
N GLU A 71 9.02 19.66 13.91
CA GLU A 71 8.44 19.87 12.57
C GLU A 71 8.45 21.35 12.20
N LYS A 72 7.95 22.24 13.08
CA LYS A 72 7.90 23.68 12.83
C LYS A 72 9.29 24.30 12.72
N LEU A 73 10.27 23.81 13.49
CA LEU A 73 11.67 24.24 13.38
C LEU A 73 12.26 23.89 12.01
N LEU A 74 11.99 22.67 11.53
CA LEU A 74 12.42 22.25 10.20
C LEU A 74 11.77 23.07 9.09
N VAL A 75 10.45 23.31 9.16
CA VAL A 75 9.71 24.13 8.18
C VAL A 75 10.23 25.58 8.18
N HIS A 76 10.43 26.16 9.34
CA HIS A 76 10.97 27.53 9.48
C HIS A 76 12.34 27.67 8.82
N HIS A 77 13.26 26.72 9.11
CA HIS A 77 14.60 26.77 8.53
C HIS A 77 14.65 26.34 7.06
N ALA A 78 13.73 25.50 6.60
CA ALA A 78 13.58 25.19 5.18
C ALA A 78 13.33 26.44 4.34
N ALA A 79 12.48 27.36 4.83
CA ALA A 79 12.24 28.65 4.17
C ALA A 79 13.50 29.53 4.12
N ILE A 80 14.32 29.54 5.19
CA ILE A 80 15.58 30.29 5.25
C ILE A 80 16.61 29.70 4.29
N ASP A 81 16.71 28.35 4.26
CA ASP A 81 17.70 27.60 3.47
C ASP A 81 17.21 27.35 2.02
N SER A 82 16.07 27.93 1.62
CA SER A 82 15.47 27.81 0.28
C SER A 82 15.18 26.34 -0.12
N VAL A 83 14.83 25.49 0.85
CA VAL A 83 14.37 24.12 0.61
C VAL A 83 12.90 24.14 0.21
N VAL A 84 12.61 23.83 -1.04
CA VAL A 84 11.26 23.94 -1.63
C VAL A 84 10.73 22.56 -2.00
N VAL A 85 9.44 22.35 -1.80
CA VAL A 85 8.68 21.19 -2.28
C VAL A 85 7.73 21.65 -3.38
N ASP A 86 7.73 20.96 -4.52
CA ASP A 86 6.89 21.30 -5.66
C ASP A 86 5.40 21.01 -5.37
N ASP A 87 4.52 21.88 -5.89
CA ASP A 87 3.06 21.67 -5.76
C ASP A 87 2.58 20.36 -6.41
N ALA A 88 3.21 19.95 -7.51
CA ALA A 88 2.93 18.67 -8.16
C ALA A 88 3.22 17.48 -7.21
N GLU A 89 4.34 17.50 -6.49
CA GLU A 89 4.70 16.48 -5.51
C GLU A 89 3.70 16.44 -4.35
N ILE A 90 3.22 17.60 -3.91
CA ILE A 90 2.19 17.70 -2.87
C ILE A 90 0.88 17.06 -3.36
N ASP A 91 0.45 17.41 -4.58
CA ASP A 91 -0.79 16.89 -5.18
C ASP A 91 -0.76 15.38 -5.40
N ASP A 92 0.37 14.84 -5.84
CA ASP A 92 0.58 13.41 -5.99
C ASP A 92 0.51 12.66 -4.66
N ASN A 93 1.12 13.21 -3.61
CA ASN A 93 1.07 12.61 -2.26
C ASN A 93 -0.35 12.64 -1.69
N ILE A 94 -1.07 13.75 -1.85
CA ILE A 94 -2.47 13.87 -1.43
C ILE A 94 -3.33 12.86 -2.19
N SER A 95 -3.14 12.72 -3.50
CA SER A 95 -3.92 11.80 -4.33
C SER A 95 -3.71 10.35 -3.89
N ARG A 96 -2.46 9.91 -3.69
CA ARG A 96 -2.15 8.59 -3.14
C ARG A 96 -2.76 8.34 -1.76
N ARG A 97 -2.72 9.34 -0.88
CA ARG A 97 -3.32 9.23 0.46
C ARG A 97 -4.84 9.10 0.39
N LEU A 98 -5.48 9.83 -0.50
CA LEU A 98 -6.92 9.73 -0.73
C LEU A 98 -7.34 8.39 -1.32
N GLU A 99 -6.59 7.85 -2.28
CA GLU A 99 -6.81 6.51 -2.83
C GLU A 99 -6.75 5.44 -1.73
N GLN A 100 -5.77 5.52 -0.83
CA GLN A 100 -5.68 4.63 0.33
C GLN A 100 -6.89 4.76 1.26
N LEU A 101 -7.31 6.00 1.57
CA LEU A 101 -8.49 6.25 2.40
C LEU A 101 -9.78 5.73 1.74
N ILE A 102 -9.93 5.94 0.42
CA ILE A 102 -11.08 5.44 -0.35
C ILE A 102 -11.10 3.91 -0.34
N ALA A 103 -9.94 3.26 -0.50
CA ALA A 103 -9.83 1.80 -0.43
C ALA A 103 -10.22 1.26 0.95
N GLN A 104 -9.80 1.91 2.03
CA GLN A 104 -10.14 1.54 3.41
C GLN A 104 -11.62 1.76 3.74
N ILE A 105 -12.19 2.88 3.31
CA ILE A 105 -13.61 3.25 3.56
C ILE A 105 -14.56 2.52 2.60
N GLY A 106 -14.04 2.08 1.45
CA GLY A 106 -14.72 1.26 0.44
C GLY A 106 -15.28 2.05 -0.75
N SER A 107 -15.41 3.38 -0.71
CA SER A 107 -15.78 4.20 -1.86
C SER A 107 -15.60 5.70 -1.60
N GLU A 108 -15.41 6.49 -2.67
CA GLU A 108 -15.38 7.95 -2.64
C GLU A 108 -16.65 8.56 -2.03
N ARG A 109 -17.83 7.99 -2.36
CA ARG A 109 -19.09 8.44 -1.78
C ARG A 109 -19.12 8.31 -0.26
N ARG A 110 -18.66 7.19 0.29
CA ARG A 110 -18.56 7.01 1.75
C ARG A 110 -17.56 7.95 2.38
N LEU A 111 -16.47 8.26 1.71
CA LEU A 111 -15.49 9.25 2.16
C LEU A 111 -16.14 10.63 2.29
N THR A 112 -16.85 11.10 1.25
CA THR A 112 -17.54 12.40 1.26
C THR A 112 -18.68 12.47 2.27
N GLU A 113 -19.42 11.38 2.47
CA GLU A 113 -20.46 11.26 3.50
C GLU A 113 -19.86 11.33 4.93
N TYR A 114 -18.69 10.69 5.15
CA TYR A 114 -18.00 10.67 6.44
C TYR A 114 -17.42 12.03 6.81
N TYR A 115 -16.72 12.69 5.89
CA TYR A 115 -16.12 14.01 6.12
C TYR A 115 -17.10 15.15 5.91
N LYS A 116 -18.27 14.91 5.33
CA LYS A 116 -19.28 15.93 4.94
C LYS A 116 -18.70 17.02 4.03
N LYS A 117 -17.76 16.66 3.19
CA LYS A 117 -17.00 17.53 2.27
C LYS A 117 -16.81 16.83 0.94
N SER A 118 -16.69 17.60 -0.13
CA SER A 118 -16.28 17.09 -1.43
C SER A 118 -14.81 16.66 -1.40
N VAL A 119 -14.40 15.79 -2.33
CA VAL A 119 -13.00 15.37 -2.47
C VAL A 119 -12.08 16.57 -2.72
N VAL A 120 -12.56 17.59 -3.44
CA VAL A 120 -11.80 18.82 -3.70
C VAL A 120 -11.53 19.58 -2.40
N GLU A 121 -12.56 19.76 -1.56
CA GLU A 121 -12.41 20.42 -0.26
C GLU A 121 -11.49 19.64 0.67
N ILE A 122 -11.58 18.31 0.69
CA ILE A 122 -10.66 17.45 1.47
C ILE A 122 -9.22 17.65 0.98
N LYS A 123 -8.98 17.67 -0.33
CA LYS A 123 -7.65 17.92 -0.91
C LYS A 123 -7.08 19.27 -0.48
N GLU A 124 -7.88 20.32 -0.56
CA GLU A 124 -7.43 21.68 -0.19
C GLU A 124 -7.09 21.78 1.31
N GLU A 125 -7.84 21.09 2.18
CA GLU A 125 -7.51 21.04 3.61
C GLU A 125 -6.27 20.21 3.92
N MET A 126 -6.00 19.17 3.15
CA MET A 126 -4.79 18.36 3.29
C MET A 126 -3.53 19.07 2.79
N ARG A 127 -3.67 20.01 1.83
CA ARG A 127 -2.55 20.67 1.16
C ARG A 127 -1.55 21.36 2.11
N PRO A 128 -1.95 22.23 3.05
CA PRO A 128 -1.02 22.86 3.97
C PRO A 128 -0.33 21.87 4.90
N LEU A 129 -1.04 20.85 5.37
CA LEU A 129 -0.47 19.81 6.23
C LEU A 129 0.57 18.98 5.46
N MET A 130 0.23 18.54 4.25
CA MET A 130 1.13 17.78 3.39
C MET A 130 2.35 18.59 3.00
N ARG A 131 2.19 19.88 2.70
CA ARG A 131 3.32 20.80 2.42
C ARG A 131 4.28 20.86 3.59
N ASN A 132 3.80 21.08 4.81
CA ASN A 132 4.64 21.14 6.00
C ASN A 132 5.38 19.83 6.24
N GLN A 133 4.67 18.71 6.16
CA GLN A 133 5.25 17.38 6.34
C GLN A 133 6.36 17.10 5.31
N LEU A 134 6.10 17.33 4.03
CA LEU A 134 7.09 17.10 2.97
C LEU A 134 8.27 18.06 3.08
N THR A 135 8.01 19.34 3.46
CA THR A 135 9.06 20.33 3.68
C THR A 135 9.96 19.94 4.84
N ALA A 136 9.39 19.52 5.98
CA ALA A 136 10.15 19.04 7.12
C ALA A 136 10.99 17.79 6.77
N GLN A 137 10.40 16.83 6.04
CA GLN A 137 11.10 15.63 5.58
C GLN A 137 12.25 15.97 4.62
N ARG A 138 12.03 16.88 3.67
CA ARG A 138 13.08 17.32 2.74
C ARG A 138 14.21 18.05 3.46
N MET A 139 13.88 18.93 4.41
CA MET A 139 14.87 19.59 5.24
C MET A 139 15.70 18.61 6.05
N GLN A 140 15.06 17.62 6.68
CA GLN A 140 15.75 16.55 7.40
C GLN A 140 16.70 15.76 6.49
N SER A 141 16.27 15.45 5.26
CA SER A 141 17.12 14.80 4.27
C SER A 141 18.31 15.66 3.89
N THR A 142 18.12 16.97 3.65
CA THR A 142 19.18 17.92 3.33
C THR A 142 20.22 18.03 4.44
N ILE A 143 19.78 18.10 5.71
CA ILE A 143 20.68 18.14 6.87
C ILE A 143 21.59 16.91 6.93
N THR A 144 21.07 15.75 6.54
CA THR A 144 21.75 14.45 6.69
C THR A 144 22.28 13.87 5.38
N GLU A 145 22.14 14.54 4.23
CA GLU A 145 22.52 14.03 2.90
C GLU A 145 24.01 13.65 2.76
N ASN A 146 24.86 14.43 3.45
CA ASN A 146 26.31 14.23 3.42
C ASN A 146 26.82 13.24 4.48
N VAL A 147 25.92 12.66 5.29
CA VAL A 147 26.29 11.66 6.28
C VAL A 147 26.57 10.33 5.57
N LYS A 148 27.83 10.02 5.40
CA LYS A 148 28.34 8.76 4.86
C LYS A 148 29.37 8.20 5.83
N VAL A 149 29.47 6.88 5.90
CA VAL A 149 30.48 6.20 6.68
C VAL A 149 31.30 5.27 5.79
N THR A 150 32.60 5.23 6.06
CA THR A 150 33.54 4.31 5.40
C THR A 150 33.54 2.97 6.15
N PRO A 151 33.92 1.86 5.49
CA PRO A 151 34.06 0.57 6.18
C PRO A 151 35.01 0.62 7.40
N VAL A 152 36.08 1.42 7.35
CA VAL A 152 37.01 1.61 8.48
C VAL A 152 36.35 2.31 9.67
N GLU A 153 35.49 3.32 9.41
CA GLU A 153 34.74 3.99 10.48
C GLU A 153 33.70 3.05 11.09
N VAL A 154 33.02 2.23 10.27
CA VAL A 154 32.12 1.17 10.78
C VAL A 154 32.87 0.22 11.70
N GLU A 155 34.02 -0.28 11.24
CA GLU A 155 34.85 -1.17 12.04
C GLU A 155 35.26 -0.56 13.37
N ASN A 156 35.71 0.71 13.39
CA ASN A 156 36.10 1.41 14.60
C ASN A 156 34.91 1.59 15.59
N VAL A 157 33.73 1.95 15.08
CA VAL A 157 32.53 2.09 15.93
C VAL A 157 32.13 0.73 16.52
N ILE A 158 32.06 -0.31 15.67
CA ILE A 158 31.61 -1.64 16.10
C ILE A 158 32.59 -2.26 17.11
N LYS A 159 33.91 -2.12 16.93
CA LYS A 159 34.91 -2.59 17.89
C LYS A 159 34.82 -1.90 19.27
N GLY A 160 34.30 -0.67 19.31
CA GLY A 160 34.10 0.07 20.54
C GLY A 160 32.81 -0.27 21.30
N LEU A 161 31.90 -1.04 20.67
CA LEU A 161 30.62 -1.41 21.27
C LEU A 161 30.73 -2.73 22.03
N PRO A 162 30.01 -2.87 23.17
CA PRO A 162 29.83 -4.17 23.80
C PRO A 162 29.12 -5.15 22.84
N LEU A 163 29.55 -6.41 22.85
CA LEU A 163 29.00 -7.43 21.95
C LEU A 163 27.47 -7.55 22.10
N ASP A 164 26.98 -7.40 23.34
CA ASP A 164 25.55 -7.50 23.67
C ASP A 164 24.72 -6.34 23.11
N SER A 165 25.33 -5.22 22.75
CA SER A 165 24.66 -4.05 22.16
C SER A 165 24.49 -4.19 20.65
N LEU A 166 25.18 -5.14 20.00
CA LEU A 166 25.01 -5.41 18.58
C LEU A 166 23.69 -6.13 18.31
N PRO A 167 23.03 -5.84 17.17
CA PRO A 167 21.79 -6.49 16.79
C PRO A 167 21.94 -8.02 16.76
N LEU A 168 20.94 -8.73 17.26
CA LEU A 168 20.84 -10.17 17.03
C LEU A 168 20.17 -10.39 15.69
N ILE A 169 20.91 -11.02 14.79
CA ILE A 169 20.40 -11.43 13.47
C ILE A 169 19.75 -12.80 13.66
N GLY A 170 18.52 -12.94 13.20
CA GLY A 170 17.80 -14.21 13.20
C GLY A 170 18.41 -15.20 12.20
N THR A 171 17.80 -16.37 12.08
CA THR A 171 18.19 -17.31 11.03
C THR A 171 17.94 -16.68 9.67
N GLU A 172 18.96 -16.69 8.82
CA GLU A 172 18.88 -16.25 7.43
C GLU A 172 19.01 -17.43 6.49
N VAL A 173 18.32 -17.37 5.34
CA VAL A 173 18.33 -18.41 4.32
C VAL A 173 18.51 -17.82 2.93
N GLU A 174 19.21 -18.56 2.06
CA GLU A 174 19.21 -18.32 0.62
C GLU A 174 18.36 -19.39 -0.07
N LEU A 175 17.48 -18.97 -0.94
CA LEU A 175 16.49 -19.83 -1.58
C LEU A 175 16.58 -19.72 -3.09
N ALA A 176 16.28 -20.83 -3.76
CA ALA A 176 15.97 -20.84 -5.18
C ALA A 176 14.68 -21.59 -5.44
N GLN A 177 13.95 -21.26 -6.51
CA GLN A 177 12.69 -21.88 -6.83
C GLN A 177 12.57 -22.31 -8.29
N ILE A 178 11.75 -23.35 -8.51
CA ILE A 178 11.25 -23.73 -9.83
C ILE A 178 9.74 -23.68 -9.76
N ILE A 179 9.11 -22.98 -10.69
CA ILE A 179 7.65 -22.85 -10.79
C ILE A 179 7.17 -23.53 -12.05
N ILE A 180 6.10 -24.35 -11.93
CA ILE A 180 5.37 -24.94 -13.03
C ILE A 180 3.90 -24.52 -12.92
N ASN A 181 3.38 -23.85 -13.94
CA ASN A 181 1.98 -23.49 -14.03
C ASN A 181 1.18 -24.69 -14.58
N PRO A 182 0.10 -25.12 -13.93
CA PRO A 182 -0.82 -26.07 -14.52
C PRO A 182 -1.38 -25.51 -15.83
N LYS A 183 -1.37 -26.34 -16.87
CA LYS A 183 -1.96 -25.96 -18.17
C LYS A 183 -3.36 -26.52 -18.24
N VAL A 184 -4.28 -25.64 -18.55
CA VAL A 184 -5.67 -26.03 -18.76
C VAL A 184 -5.76 -27.00 -19.94
N SER A 185 -6.54 -28.07 -19.80
CA SER A 185 -6.75 -29.04 -20.86
C SER A 185 -7.54 -28.44 -22.03
N GLU A 186 -7.29 -28.95 -23.25
CA GLU A 186 -8.05 -28.56 -24.44
C GLU A 186 -9.56 -28.76 -24.24
N LYS A 187 -9.95 -29.78 -23.48
CA LYS A 187 -11.34 -30.05 -23.12
C LYS A 187 -11.95 -28.91 -22.31
N SER A 188 -11.27 -28.43 -21.28
CA SER A 188 -11.74 -27.29 -20.46
C SER A 188 -11.79 -25.98 -21.25
N GLU A 189 -10.85 -25.76 -22.17
CA GLU A 189 -10.88 -24.64 -23.10
C GLU A 189 -12.12 -24.73 -24.01
N GLN A 190 -12.38 -25.89 -24.57
CA GLN A 190 -13.53 -26.13 -25.43
C GLN A 190 -14.86 -25.94 -24.68
N GLU A 191 -14.96 -26.41 -23.44
CA GLU A 191 -16.13 -26.20 -22.58
C GLU A 191 -16.39 -24.71 -22.29
N ALA A 192 -15.33 -23.91 -22.11
CA ALA A 192 -15.47 -22.46 -21.95
C ALA A 192 -15.97 -21.77 -23.21
N ILE A 193 -15.45 -22.18 -24.38
CA ILE A 193 -15.92 -21.68 -25.69
C ILE A 193 -17.40 -22.04 -25.90
N GLU A 194 -17.77 -23.29 -25.69
CA GLU A 194 -19.16 -23.77 -25.85
C GLU A 194 -20.12 -23.03 -24.92
N ARG A 195 -19.70 -22.77 -23.67
CA ARG A 195 -20.48 -21.99 -22.71
C ARG A 195 -20.72 -20.57 -23.20
N LEU A 196 -19.70 -19.92 -23.77
CA LEU A 196 -19.84 -18.57 -24.35
C LEU A 196 -20.70 -18.57 -25.61
N ASP A 197 -20.58 -19.57 -26.47
CA ASP A 197 -21.46 -19.71 -27.65
C ASP A 197 -22.93 -19.93 -27.28
N GLN A 198 -23.20 -20.70 -26.23
CA GLN A 198 -24.55 -20.84 -25.67
C GLN A 198 -25.08 -19.49 -25.12
N LEU A 199 -24.27 -18.75 -24.38
CA LEU A 199 -24.65 -17.42 -23.88
C LEU A 199 -24.87 -16.44 -25.03
N ARG A 200 -23.99 -16.41 -26.03
CA ARG A 200 -24.13 -15.62 -27.26
C ARG A 200 -25.44 -15.92 -27.99
N THR A 201 -25.74 -17.19 -28.17
CA THR A 201 -27.01 -17.64 -28.82
C THR A 201 -28.23 -17.17 -28.04
N ARG A 202 -28.22 -17.27 -26.70
CA ARG A 202 -29.31 -16.77 -25.87
C ARG A 202 -29.49 -15.26 -25.99
N ILE A 203 -28.40 -14.51 -26.07
CA ILE A 203 -28.42 -13.04 -26.24
C ILE A 203 -28.96 -12.68 -27.62
N LEU A 204 -28.52 -13.35 -28.68
CA LEU A 204 -29.04 -13.15 -30.04
C LEU A 204 -30.54 -13.46 -30.14
N ASN A 205 -31.05 -14.40 -29.35
CA ASN A 205 -32.45 -14.74 -29.21
C ASN A 205 -33.26 -13.83 -28.27
N GLY A 206 -32.69 -12.68 -27.85
CA GLY A 206 -33.39 -11.64 -27.08
C GLY A 206 -33.12 -11.59 -25.58
N SER A 207 -32.24 -12.43 -25.05
CA SER A 207 -31.82 -12.29 -23.65
C SER A 207 -30.95 -11.04 -23.47
N SER A 208 -31.07 -10.35 -22.31
CA SER A 208 -30.27 -9.17 -22.03
C SER A 208 -28.80 -9.55 -21.81
N PHE A 209 -27.88 -8.92 -22.55
CA PHE A 209 -26.44 -9.09 -22.36
C PHE A 209 -26.01 -8.76 -20.93
N ALA A 210 -26.51 -7.65 -20.37
CA ALA A 210 -26.21 -7.24 -19.00
C ALA A 210 -26.62 -8.31 -17.99
N THR A 211 -27.81 -8.90 -18.13
CA THR A 211 -28.27 -9.98 -17.24
C THR A 211 -27.38 -11.22 -17.36
N MET A 212 -26.99 -11.59 -18.59
CA MET A 212 -26.08 -12.73 -18.79
C MET A 212 -24.69 -12.44 -18.21
N ALA A 213 -24.18 -11.23 -18.33
CA ALA A 213 -22.91 -10.83 -17.71
C ALA A 213 -22.94 -10.89 -16.18
N ILE A 214 -24.01 -10.39 -15.53
CA ILE A 214 -24.17 -10.47 -14.08
C ILE A 214 -24.20 -11.93 -13.60
N LEU A 215 -24.83 -12.81 -14.33
CA LEU A 215 -25.03 -14.20 -13.90
C LEU A 215 -23.83 -15.11 -14.23
N TYR A 216 -23.09 -14.83 -15.28
CA TYR A 216 -22.14 -15.80 -15.84
C TYR A 216 -20.75 -15.25 -16.08
N SER A 217 -20.53 -13.93 -16.07
CA SER A 217 -19.20 -13.37 -16.25
C SER A 217 -18.33 -13.56 -15.00
N GLU A 218 -17.12 -14.03 -15.23
CA GLU A 218 -16.08 -14.20 -14.23
C GLU A 218 -15.11 -12.99 -14.16
N ASP A 219 -15.48 -11.88 -14.83
CA ASP A 219 -14.73 -10.61 -14.72
C ASP A 219 -15.12 -9.85 -13.45
N PRO A 220 -14.22 -9.70 -12.45
CA PRO A 220 -14.55 -9.01 -11.21
C PRO A 220 -14.76 -7.50 -11.39
N GLY A 221 -14.21 -6.92 -12.48
CA GLY A 221 -14.27 -5.47 -12.74
C GLY A 221 -15.62 -5.00 -13.26
N SER A 222 -16.30 -5.83 -14.06
CA SER A 222 -17.52 -5.41 -14.75
C SER A 222 -18.74 -6.29 -14.55
N ASN A 223 -18.61 -7.51 -14.03
CA ASN A 223 -19.74 -8.44 -13.91
C ASN A 223 -20.94 -7.84 -13.16
N ARG A 224 -20.70 -7.12 -12.05
CA ARG A 224 -21.74 -6.48 -11.25
C ARG A 224 -22.47 -5.34 -11.99
N ASN A 225 -21.82 -4.74 -12.97
CA ASN A 225 -22.36 -3.68 -13.83
C ASN A 225 -22.85 -4.22 -15.17
N GLY A 226 -23.12 -5.52 -15.28
CA GLY A 226 -23.59 -6.14 -16.53
C GLY A 226 -22.54 -6.16 -17.63
N GLY A 227 -21.26 -6.27 -17.28
CA GLY A 227 -20.14 -6.32 -18.20
C GLY A 227 -19.77 -5.00 -18.85
N GLU A 228 -20.28 -3.84 -18.36
CA GLU A 228 -20.18 -2.54 -19.01
C GLU A 228 -18.84 -1.84 -18.81
N TYR A 229 -18.27 -1.36 -19.93
CA TYR A 229 -17.17 -0.40 -19.97
C TYR A 229 -17.52 0.75 -20.92
N LYS A 230 -17.24 1.99 -20.54
CA LYS A 230 -17.55 3.20 -21.31
C LYS A 230 -16.31 4.04 -21.59
N GLY A 231 -16.27 4.65 -22.78
CA GLY A 231 -15.21 5.57 -23.17
C GLY A 231 -13.83 4.91 -23.29
N ILE A 232 -13.80 3.64 -23.64
CA ILE A 232 -12.55 2.85 -23.71
C ILE A 232 -11.77 3.25 -24.97
N LYS A 233 -10.49 3.56 -24.78
CA LYS A 233 -9.56 3.89 -25.86
C LYS A 233 -8.64 2.71 -26.17
N ARG A 234 -8.10 2.70 -27.38
CA ARG A 234 -7.12 1.70 -27.82
C ARG A 234 -5.92 1.65 -26.88
N GLY A 235 -5.49 0.44 -26.49
CA GLY A 235 -4.37 0.20 -25.59
C GLY A 235 -4.76 0.15 -24.10
N GLN A 236 -6.04 0.32 -23.76
CA GLN A 236 -6.52 0.14 -22.39
C GLN A 236 -6.82 -1.31 -22.04
N PHE A 237 -7.06 -2.14 -23.06
CA PHE A 237 -7.18 -3.59 -22.94
C PHE A 237 -6.03 -4.29 -23.65
N VAL A 238 -5.92 -5.60 -23.44
CA VAL A 238 -4.93 -6.43 -24.14
C VAL A 238 -5.19 -6.45 -25.64
N THR A 239 -4.14 -6.67 -26.42
CA THR A 239 -4.14 -6.52 -27.87
C THR A 239 -5.24 -7.33 -28.56
N GLU A 240 -5.47 -8.57 -28.10
CA GLU A 240 -6.48 -9.47 -28.65
C GLU A 240 -7.90 -8.94 -28.41
N PHE A 241 -8.15 -8.36 -27.24
CA PHE A 241 -9.44 -7.78 -26.89
C PHE A 241 -9.70 -6.51 -27.71
N ASP A 242 -8.72 -5.64 -27.82
CA ASP A 242 -8.80 -4.43 -28.66
C ASP A 242 -9.03 -4.80 -30.13
N ALA A 243 -8.29 -5.77 -30.66
CA ALA A 243 -8.41 -6.21 -32.05
C ALA A 243 -9.83 -6.68 -32.39
N VAL A 244 -10.48 -7.41 -31.51
CA VAL A 244 -11.86 -7.84 -31.70
C VAL A 244 -12.83 -6.66 -31.54
N SER A 245 -12.72 -5.89 -30.46
CA SER A 245 -13.68 -4.84 -30.10
C SER A 245 -13.76 -3.72 -31.12
N TYR A 246 -12.62 -3.30 -31.70
CA TYR A 246 -12.58 -2.23 -32.72
C TYR A 246 -13.08 -2.65 -34.09
N ASN A 247 -13.15 -3.97 -34.37
CA ASN A 247 -13.66 -4.52 -35.62
C ASN A 247 -15.18 -4.80 -35.62
N LEU A 248 -15.84 -4.66 -34.44
CA LEU A 248 -17.29 -4.84 -34.36
C LEU A 248 -18.06 -3.64 -34.85
N GLU A 249 -19.25 -3.91 -35.39
CA GLU A 249 -20.27 -2.90 -35.64
C GLU A 249 -21.11 -2.64 -34.39
N VAL A 250 -21.74 -1.45 -34.32
CA VAL A 250 -22.58 -1.11 -33.16
C VAL A 250 -23.77 -2.07 -33.07
N GLY A 251 -23.94 -2.70 -31.95
CA GLY A 251 -24.93 -3.75 -31.68
C GLY A 251 -24.43 -5.17 -31.94
N GLU A 252 -23.33 -5.34 -32.63
CA GLU A 252 -22.75 -6.66 -32.92
C GLU A 252 -22.17 -7.33 -31.68
N ILE A 253 -22.26 -8.67 -31.63
CA ILE A 253 -21.68 -9.52 -30.59
C ILE A 253 -20.61 -10.41 -31.23
N SER A 254 -19.40 -10.34 -30.71
CA SER A 254 -18.27 -11.16 -31.20
C SER A 254 -18.54 -12.66 -31.07
N LYS A 255 -17.80 -13.47 -31.81
CA LYS A 255 -17.60 -14.88 -31.47
C LYS A 255 -16.72 -14.98 -30.22
N PRO A 256 -16.71 -16.12 -29.50
CA PRO A 256 -15.73 -16.35 -28.46
C PRO A 256 -14.30 -16.20 -28.96
N PHE A 257 -13.46 -15.47 -28.21
CA PHE A 257 -12.04 -15.30 -28.52
C PHE A 257 -11.22 -15.37 -27.24
N LYS A 258 -9.95 -15.75 -27.35
CA LYS A 258 -9.02 -15.97 -26.23
C LYS A 258 -8.20 -14.72 -25.95
N THR A 259 -7.96 -14.44 -24.66
CA THR A 259 -6.93 -13.55 -24.14
C THR A 259 -6.15 -14.27 -23.03
N GLU A 260 -5.17 -13.63 -22.46
CA GLU A 260 -4.48 -14.15 -21.26
C GLU A 260 -5.40 -14.34 -20.03
N PHE A 261 -6.53 -13.61 -19.97
CA PHE A 261 -7.51 -13.70 -18.87
C PHE A 261 -8.54 -14.82 -19.02
N GLY A 262 -8.65 -15.40 -20.21
CA GLY A 262 -9.64 -16.42 -20.54
C GLY A 262 -10.32 -16.20 -21.88
N TYR A 263 -11.53 -16.67 -22.01
CA TYR A 263 -12.35 -16.53 -23.21
C TYR A 263 -13.41 -15.46 -23.03
N HIS A 264 -13.62 -14.66 -24.06
CA HIS A 264 -14.54 -13.50 -24.04
C HIS A 264 -15.55 -13.54 -25.16
N ILE A 265 -16.72 -12.94 -24.92
CA ILE A 265 -17.59 -12.36 -25.95
C ILE A 265 -17.81 -10.90 -25.61
N VAL A 266 -17.84 -10.04 -26.64
CA VAL A 266 -17.99 -8.59 -26.53
C VAL A 266 -19.18 -8.13 -27.36
N GLN A 267 -19.99 -7.21 -26.84
CA GLN A 267 -21.01 -6.47 -27.58
C GLN A 267 -20.60 -5.00 -27.64
N LEU A 268 -20.45 -4.46 -28.84
CA LEU A 268 -20.23 -3.03 -29.03
C LEU A 268 -21.55 -2.27 -28.88
N GLN A 269 -21.63 -1.35 -27.93
CA GLN A 269 -22.85 -0.56 -27.69
C GLN A 269 -22.84 0.80 -28.39
N ALA A 270 -21.68 1.47 -28.40
CA ALA A 270 -21.48 2.72 -29.09
C ALA A 270 -20.01 2.89 -29.54
N LYS A 271 -19.79 3.64 -30.60
CA LYS A 271 -18.47 4.04 -31.10
C LYS A 271 -18.46 5.54 -31.35
N ARG A 272 -17.61 6.27 -30.64
CA ARG A 272 -17.46 7.72 -30.73
C ARG A 272 -15.99 8.07 -31.03
N GLY A 273 -15.70 8.14 -32.35
CA GLY A 273 -14.32 8.28 -32.81
C GLY A 273 -13.49 7.06 -32.39
N GLU A 274 -12.51 7.28 -31.53
CA GLU A 274 -11.66 6.20 -30.97
C GLU A 274 -12.17 5.64 -29.63
N GLU A 275 -13.27 6.18 -29.10
CA GLU A 275 -13.86 5.70 -27.85
C GLU A 275 -14.96 4.68 -28.11
N LEU A 276 -14.90 3.56 -27.39
CA LEU A 276 -15.87 2.48 -27.42
C LEU A 276 -16.64 2.39 -26.11
N ASP A 277 -17.98 2.24 -26.21
CA ASP A 277 -18.79 1.72 -25.12
C ASP A 277 -19.12 0.26 -25.43
N LEU A 278 -18.82 -0.65 -24.55
CA LEU A 278 -19.01 -2.06 -24.78
C LEU A 278 -19.49 -2.80 -23.54
N ARG A 279 -19.98 -4.02 -23.74
CA ARG A 279 -20.21 -5.01 -22.69
C ARG A 279 -19.44 -6.27 -23.02
N HIS A 280 -18.90 -6.94 -22.00
CA HIS A 280 -18.25 -8.23 -22.20
C HIS A 280 -18.67 -9.27 -21.17
N ILE A 281 -18.48 -10.53 -21.53
CA ILE A 281 -18.59 -11.68 -20.64
C ILE A 281 -17.26 -12.43 -20.73
N LEU A 282 -16.63 -12.63 -19.58
CA LEU A 282 -15.43 -13.46 -19.43
C LEU A 282 -15.81 -14.81 -18.84
N VAL A 283 -15.32 -15.89 -19.43
CA VAL A 283 -15.35 -17.26 -18.88
C VAL A 283 -13.93 -17.78 -18.86
N LYS A 284 -13.46 -18.16 -17.66
CA LYS A 284 -12.15 -18.78 -17.49
C LYS A 284 -12.28 -20.30 -17.62
N PRO A 285 -11.45 -20.95 -18.47
CA PRO A 285 -11.41 -22.40 -18.48
C PRO A 285 -10.94 -22.88 -17.10
N LYS A 286 -11.59 -23.92 -16.58
CA LYS A 286 -11.31 -24.43 -15.23
C LYS A 286 -10.17 -25.42 -15.26
N LEU A 287 -9.26 -25.29 -14.31
CA LEU A 287 -8.28 -26.34 -14.04
C LEU A 287 -9.01 -27.54 -13.44
N GLU A 288 -8.86 -28.71 -14.06
CA GLU A 288 -9.30 -29.99 -13.51
C GLU A 288 -8.19 -30.59 -12.63
N GLN A 289 -8.55 -31.51 -11.72
CA GLN A 289 -7.57 -32.20 -10.88
C GLN A 289 -6.48 -32.87 -11.72
N LYS A 290 -6.83 -33.43 -12.87
CA LYS A 290 -5.87 -34.03 -13.80
C LYS A 290 -4.81 -33.04 -14.29
N ASP A 291 -5.16 -31.76 -14.52
CA ASP A 291 -4.23 -30.75 -14.98
C ASP A 291 -3.22 -30.41 -13.87
N LEU A 292 -3.71 -30.38 -12.62
CA LEU A 292 -2.86 -30.22 -11.42
C LEU A 292 -1.92 -31.43 -11.27
N ASP A 293 -2.43 -32.64 -11.38
CA ASP A 293 -1.65 -33.89 -11.26
C ASP A 293 -0.52 -33.95 -12.30
N ILE A 294 -0.78 -33.51 -13.54
CA ILE A 294 0.22 -33.44 -14.61
C ILE A 294 1.32 -32.42 -14.27
N ALA A 295 0.96 -31.22 -13.79
CA ALA A 295 1.93 -30.20 -13.41
C ALA A 295 2.79 -30.63 -12.22
N GLN A 296 2.15 -31.23 -11.20
CA GLN A 296 2.85 -31.80 -10.06
C GLN A 296 3.82 -32.90 -10.47
N GLY A 297 3.35 -33.88 -11.26
CA GLY A 297 4.19 -34.99 -11.74
C GLY A 297 5.38 -34.54 -12.58
N ARG A 298 5.20 -33.44 -13.36
CA ARG A 298 6.31 -32.82 -14.09
C ARG A 298 7.36 -32.26 -13.12
N LEU A 299 6.94 -31.54 -12.08
CA LEU A 299 7.85 -30.97 -11.09
C LEU A 299 8.53 -32.05 -10.24
N ASP A 300 7.81 -33.10 -9.87
CA ASP A 300 8.37 -34.27 -9.14
C ASP A 300 9.41 -35.02 -9.97
N SER A 301 9.20 -35.12 -11.28
CA SER A 301 10.18 -35.69 -12.21
C SER A 301 11.46 -34.87 -12.25
N ILE A 302 11.34 -33.54 -12.31
CA ILE A 302 12.48 -32.61 -12.26
C ILE A 302 13.22 -32.76 -10.92
N ARG A 303 12.49 -32.75 -9.81
CA ARG A 303 13.03 -32.96 -8.47
C ARG A 303 13.81 -34.28 -8.37
N THR A 304 13.28 -35.35 -8.91
CA THR A 304 13.92 -36.66 -8.93
C THR A 304 15.23 -36.64 -9.71
N ALA A 305 15.25 -35.99 -10.88
CA ALA A 305 16.45 -35.83 -11.70
C ALA A 305 17.54 -35.01 -11.00
N ILE A 306 17.13 -33.96 -10.26
CA ILE A 306 18.08 -33.13 -9.47
C ILE A 306 18.64 -33.98 -8.31
N LYS A 307 17.80 -34.71 -7.56
CA LYS A 307 18.23 -35.57 -6.46
C LYS A 307 19.15 -36.71 -6.91
N ALA A 308 18.95 -37.21 -8.13
CA ALA A 308 19.82 -38.21 -8.75
C ALA A 308 21.12 -37.64 -9.28
N GLY A 309 21.33 -36.30 -9.24
CA GLY A 309 22.56 -35.66 -9.78
C GLY A 309 22.65 -35.63 -11.31
N THR A 310 21.60 -36.03 -12.03
CA THR A 310 21.54 -36.02 -13.51
C THR A 310 21.24 -34.64 -14.09
N LEU A 311 20.77 -33.73 -13.26
CA LEU A 311 20.44 -32.35 -13.61
C LEU A 311 20.78 -31.44 -12.42
N SER A 312 21.46 -30.30 -12.66
CA SER A 312 21.64 -29.30 -11.60
C SER A 312 20.35 -28.49 -11.42
N PHE A 313 20.16 -27.92 -10.21
CA PHE A 313 18.99 -27.09 -9.93
C PHE A 313 18.92 -25.86 -10.85
N GLU A 314 20.05 -25.20 -11.06
CA GLU A 314 20.19 -24.03 -11.94
C GLU A 314 19.77 -24.36 -13.37
N SER A 315 20.30 -25.45 -13.94
CA SER A 315 19.92 -25.89 -15.29
C SER A 315 18.44 -26.31 -15.37
N ALA A 316 17.90 -26.86 -14.29
CA ALA A 316 16.47 -27.18 -14.22
C ALA A 316 15.60 -25.92 -14.19
N ALA A 317 16.00 -24.91 -13.41
CA ALA A 317 15.30 -23.64 -13.35
C ALA A 317 15.30 -22.94 -14.72
N GLU A 318 16.46 -22.82 -15.38
CA GLU A 318 16.57 -22.21 -16.70
C GLU A 318 15.73 -22.89 -17.77
N ARG A 319 15.66 -24.22 -17.76
CA ARG A 319 14.97 -25.01 -18.80
C ARG A 319 13.49 -25.18 -18.55
N PHE A 320 13.07 -25.33 -17.32
CA PHE A 320 11.74 -25.81 -16.98
C PHE A 320 10.93 -24.84 -16.14
N SER A 321 11.55 -23.91 -15.40
CA SER A 321 10.80 -22.92 -14.63
C SER A 321 10.02 -21.99 -15.54
N GLU A 322 8.80 -21.72 -15.15
CA GLU A 322 7.88 -20.78 -15.80
C GLU A 322 7.81 -19.45 -15.01
N ASP A 323 8.73 -19.24 -14.07
CA ASP A 323 8.91 -18.00 -13.33
C ASP A 323 9.88 -17.07 -14.06
N GLU A 324 9.34 -16.02 -14.66
CA GLU A 324 10.12 -15.07 -15.46
C GLU A 324 11.17 -14.30 -14.65
N GLU A 325 10.94 -14.12 -13.34
CA GLU A 325 11.83 -13.34 -12.48
C GLU A 325 13.10 -14.10 -12.11
N THR A 326 12.99 -15.41 -11.87
CA THR A 326 14.10 -16.20 -11.32
C THR A 326 14.71 -17.21 -12.30
N LYS A 327 13.98 -17.62 -13.34
CA LYS A 327 14.42 -18.70 -14.24
C LYS A 327 15.79 -18.47 -14.87
N LEU A 328 16.08 -17.23 -15.32
CA LEU A 328 17.32 -16.87 -15.99
C LEU A 328 18.50 -16.68 -15.02
N ASN A 329 18.22 -16.65 -13.72
CA ASN A 329 19.19 -16.55 -12.65
C ASN A 329 19.30 -17.88 -11.86
N GLY A 330 19.12 -19.03 -12.52
CA GLY A 330 19.20 -20.34 -11.89
C GLY A 330 18.15 -20.57 -10.79
N GLY A 331 17.04 -19.85 -10.84
CA GLY A 331 15.96 -19.93 -9.85
C GLY A 331 16.19 -19.14 -8.56
N ILE A 332 17.30 -18.39 -8.42
CA ILE A 332 17.64 -17.64 -7.20
C ILE A 332 16.58 -16.60 -6.89
N MET A 333 16.04 -16.65 -5.68
CA MET A 333 15.09 -15.68 -5.19
C MET A 333 15.82 -14.45 -4.64
N LEU A 334 15.27 -13.27 -4.92
CA LEU A 334 15.73 -12.01 -4.35
C LEU A 334 14.72 -11.49 -3.33
N ASN A 335 15.23 -10.99 -2.22
CA ASN A 335 14.41 -10.33 -1.21
C ASN A 335 13.90 -8.99 -1.76
N PRO A 336 12.59 -8.78 -1.92
CA PRO A 336 12.05 -7.59 -2.56
C PRO A 336 12.32 -6.29 -1.77
N ASN A 337 12.64 -6.40 -0.48
CA ASN A 337 12.89 -5.25 0.37
C ASN A 337 14.36 -4.79 0.35
N THR A 338 15.30 -5.73 0.20
CA THR A 338 16.76 -5.46 0.26
C THR A 338 17.45 -5.63 -1.08
N MET A 339 16.81 -6.31 -2.04
CA MET A 339 17.37 -6.75 -3.32
C MET A 339 18.58 -7.69 -3.16
N ASP A 340 18.70 -8.32 -2.00
CA ASP A 340 19.73 -9.30 -1.68
C ASP A 340 19.19 -10.74 -1.84
N VAL A 341 20.07 -11.73 -1.83
CA VAL A 341 19.71 -13.16 -1.93
C VAL A 341 19.30 -13.77 -0.58
N THR A 342 19.54 -13.05 0.52
CA THR A 342 19.24 -13.51 1.88
C THR A 342 17.85 -13.07 2.34
N PHE A 343 17.20 -13.99 3.03
CA PHE A 343 15.89 -13.76 3.67
C PHE A 343 15.99 -14.07 5.15
N ASN A 344 15.48 -13.19 5.99
CA ASN A 344 15.25 -13.55 7.38
C ASN A 344 14.12 -14.57 7.47
N LEU A 345 14.36 -15.69 8.14
CA LEU A 345 13.42 -16.80 8.22
C LEU A 345 12.04 -16.38 8.77
N ASP A 346 12.02 -15.45 9.73
CA ASP A 346 10.79 -14.96 10.37
C ASP A 346 9.95 -14.03 9.45
N GLN A 347 10.55 -13.52 8.38
CA GLN A 347 9.91 -12.62 7.42
C GLN A 347 9.42 -13.32 6.16
N LEU A 348 9.69 -14.63 6.02
CA LEU A 348 9.25 -15.41 4.88
C LEU A 348 7.73 -15.59 4.87
N ASP A 349 7.19 -15.69 3.66
CA ASP A 349 5.83 -16.19 3.46
C ASP A 349 5.65 -17.55 4.16
N ARG A 350 4.49 -17.73 4.79
CA ARG A 350 4.21 -18.96 5.55
C ARG A 350 4.35 -20.24 4.72
N GLY A 351 3.96 -20.20 3.45
CA GLY A 351 4.09 -21.36 2.56
C GLY A 351 5.55 -21.73 2.31
N ILE A 352 6.41 -20.72 2.11
CA ILE A 352 7.87 -20.92 1.98
C ILE A 352 8.45 -21.44 3.29
N PHE A 353 8.11 -20.79 4.41
CA PHE A 353 8.59 -21.19 5.73
C PHE A 353 8.30 -22.67 6.02
N TYR A 354 7.04 -23.12 5.86
CA TYR A 354 6.68 -24.52 6.09
C TYR A 354 7.35 -25.49 5.09
N ALA A 355 7.61 -25.05 3.87
CA ALA A 355 8.27 -25.88 2.89
C ALA A 355 9.74 -26.15 3.21
N ILE A 356 10.41 -25.23 3.93
CA ILE A 356 11.86 -25.34 4.20
C ILE A 356 12.22 -25.65 5.65
N GLN A 357 11.28 -25.56 6.63
CA GLN A 357 11.56 -25.67 8.07
C GLN A 357 12.33 -26.93 8.48
N ASN A 358 12.14 -28.04 7.74
CA ASN A 358 12.76 -29.32 8.03
C ASN A 358 13.86 -29.71 7.01
N LEU A 359 14.25 -28.77 6.14
CA LEU A 359 15.29 -29.00 5.15
C LEU A 359 16.67 -28.72 5.72
N GLU A 360 17.64 -29.50 5.30
CA GLU A 360 19.06 -29.19 5.44
C GLU A 360 19.55 -28.38 4.24
N VAL A 361 20.73 -27.75 4.39
CA VAL A 361 21.35 -27.01 3.28
C VAL A 361 21.59 -27.96 2.09
N ASN A 362 21.23 -27.50 0.90
CA ASN A 362 21.19 -28.23 -0.37
C ASN A 362 20.01 -29.17 -0.55
N ASP A 363 19.07 -29.25 0.39
CA ASP A 363 17.85 -30.04 0.23
C ASP A 363 16.82 -29.32 -0.65
N LEU A 364 15.92 -30.15 -1.20
CA LEU A 364 14.77 -29.73 -1.99
C LEU A 364 13.46 -30.01 -1.24
N SER A 365 12.55 -29.04 -1.24
CA SER A 365 11.19 -29.25 -0.74
C SER A 365 10.43 -30.30 -1.52
N GLU A 366 9.25 -30.66 -1.07
CA GLU A 366 8.23 -31.29 -1.91
C GLU A 366 7.65 -30.29 -2.92
N ALA A 367 7.09 -30.80 -4.02
CA ALA A 367 6.30 -29.97 -4.93
C ALA A 367 5.03 -29.51 -4.22
N SER A 368 4.87 -28.23 -4.02
CA SER A 368 3.71 -27.66 -3.30
C SER A 368 2.84 -26.81 -4.22
N LEU A 369 1.51 -27.01 -4.15
CA LEU A 369 0.55 -26.15 -4.82
C LEU A 369 0.45 -24.82 -4.07
N VAL A 370 0.63 -23.72 -4.78
CA VAL A 370 0.54 -22.36 -4.27
C VAL A 370 -0.56 -21.63 -5.01
N ARG A 371 -1.30 -20.81 -4.28
CA ARG A 371 -2.28 -19.88 -4.87
C ARG A 371 -1.84 -18.45 -4.54
N ASP A 372 -1.63 -17.64 -5.57
CA ASP A 372 -1.27 -16.23 -5.40
C ASP A 372 -2.48 -15.38 -4.94
N PRO A 373 -2.27 -14.12 -4.51
CA PRO A 373 -3.36 -13.22 -4.12
C PRO A 373 -4.38 -12.95 -5.23
N GLN A 374 -4.01 -13.14 -6.50
CA GLN A 374 -4.88 -13.01 -7.67
C GLN A 374 -5.68 -14.30 -7.94
N GLY A 375 -5.40 -15.37 -7.17
CA GLY A 375 -6.08 -16.66 -7.28
C GLY A 375 -5.49 -17.59 -8.34
N LYS A 376 -4.33 -17.27 -8.94
CA LYS A 376 -3.63 -18.13 -9.88
C LYS A 376 -2.94 -19.26 -9.11
N GLU A 377 -3.11 -20.50 -9.58
CA GLU A 377 -2.50 -21.69 -9.01
C GLU A 377 -1.26 -22.10 -9.78
N TYR A 378 -0.20 -22.44 -9.04
CA TYR A 378 1.05 -22.96 -9.60
C TYR A 378 1.72 -23.91 -8.62
N PHE A 379 2.54 -24.81 -9.14
CA PHE A 379 3.40 -25.68 -8.32
C PHE A 379 4.77 -25.06 -8.15
N ARG A 380 5.29 -25.14 -6.92
CA ARG A 380 6.59 -24.61 -6.55
C ARG A 380 7.44 -25.68 -5.90
N LEU A 381 8.71 -25.76 -6.33
CA LEU A 381 9.80 -26.51 -5.71
C LEU A 381 10.82 -25.51 -5.18
N ILE A 382 11.21 -25.65 -3.92
CA ILE A 382 12.20 -24.77 -3.28
C ILE A 382 13.48 -25.56 -3.03
N HIS A 383 14.61 -24.92 -3.29
CA HIS A 383 15.95 -25.37 -2.92
C HIS A 383 16.48 -24.47 -1.81
N LEU A 384 16.81 -25.06 -0.66
CA LEU A 384 17.51 -24.37 0.42
C LEU A 384 19.01 -24.34 0.10
N ARG A 385 19.50 -23.23 -0.46
CA ARG A 385 20.88 -23.08 -0.92
C ARG A 385 21.86 -22.88 0.22
N ASN A 386 21.45 -22.07 1.19
CA ASN A 386 22.27 -21.74 2.35
C ASN A 386 21.39 -21.45 3.57
N LYS A 387 21.94 -21.64 4.76
CA LYS A 387 21.31 -21.32 6.04
C LYS A 387 22.38 -20.79 6.99
N ILE A 388 22.14 -19.60 7.50
CA ILE A 388 23.01 -18.93 8.48
C ILE A 388 22.28 -18.95 9.82
N ASP A 389 22.90 -19.56 10.82
CA ASP A 389 22.33 -19.64 12.15
C ASP A 389 22.25 -18.26 12.84
N PRO A 390 21.36 -18.09 13.83
CA PRO A 390 21.26 -16.84 14.57
C PRO A 390 22.61 -16.43 15.17
N HIS A 391 22.97 -15.18 14.96
CA HIS A 391 24.25 -14.66 15.43
C HIS A 391 24.17 -13.18 15.80
N ARG A 392 25.14 -12.69 16.58
CA ARG A 392 25.33 -11.25 16.75
C ARG A 392 25.94 -10.69 15.48
N ALA A 393 25.42 -9.55 15.03
CA ALA A 393 25.92 -8.89 13.83
C ALA A 393 27.44 -8.72 13.87
N ASN A 394 28.10 -9.07 12.79
CA ASN A 394 29.55 -9.05 12.67
C ASN A 394 30.04 -8.48 11.33
N LEU A 395 31.27 -7.95 11.33
CA LEU A 395 31.82 -7.24 10.16
C LEU A 395 32.07 -8.14 8.93
N LYS A 396 32.11 -9.47 9.10
CA LYS A 396 32.35 -10.38 7.97
C LYS A 396 31.08 -10.68 7.16
N GLN A 397 29.96 -10.85 7.86
CA GLN A 397 28.68 -11.27 7.28
C GLN A 397 27.73 -10.10 7.08
N ASP A 398 27.74 -9.13 8.02
CA ASP A 398 26.70 -8.10 8.14
C ASP A 398 27.21 -6.68 7.91
N LEU A 399 28.29 -6.53 7.14
CA LEU A 399 28.91 -5.21 6.94
C LEU A 399 27.92 -4.17 6.40
N ALA A 400 27.03 -4.54 5.48
CA ALA A 400 26.03 -3.64 4.91
C ALA A 400 25.03 -3.17 5.98
N LEU A 401 24.52 -4.08 6.79
CA LEU A 401 23.60 -3.79 7.90
C LEU A 401 24.27 -2.93 8.96
N LEU A 402 25.51 -3.29 9.36
CA LEU A 402 26.28 -2.51 10.34
C LEU A 402 26.64 -1.12 9.82
N LYS A 403 26.92 -0.99 8.52
CA LYS A 403 27.12 0.31 7.88
C LYS A 403 25.85 1.17 8.00
N GLN A 404 24.70 0.62 7.65
CA GLN A 404 23.43 1.31 7.77
C GLN A 404 23.11 1.70 9.22
N TYR A 405 23.41 0.82 10.18
CA TYR A 405 23.27 1.08 11.61
C TYR A 405 24.12 2.28 12.05
N VAL A 406 25.41 2.32 11.69
CA VAL A 406 26.32 3.41 12.02
C VAL A 406 25.93 4.70 11.29
N GLU A 407 25.50 4.62 10.02
CA GLU A 407 24.98 5.78 9.27
C GLU A 407 23.72 6.36 9.92
N ASN A 408 22.79 5.53 10.36
CA ASN A 408 21.58 5.99 11.04
C ASN A 408 21.90 6.66 12.38
N GLN A 409 22.80 6.08 13.17
CA GLN A 409 23.30 6.72 14.40
C GLN A 409 23.92 8.08 14.12
N ARG A 410 24.79 8.17 13.10
CA ARG A 410 25.45 9.44 12.73
C ARG A 410 24.45 10.48 12.20
N ARG A 411 23.45 10.05 11.42
CA ARG A 411 22.33 10.92 10.99
C ARG A 411 21.57 11.47 12.17
N GLN A 412 21.25 10.62 13.16
CA GLN A 412 20.57 11.05 14.38
C GLN A 412 21.41 12.08 15.15
N GLN A 413 22.70 11.81 15.39
CA GLN A 413 23.61 12.75 16.05
C GLN A 413 23.71 14.08 15.28
N THR A 414 23.75 14.04 13.95
CA THR A 414 23.78 15.23 13.09
C THR A 414 22.47 16.03 13.26
N MET A 415 21.33 15.36 13.29
CA MET A 415 20.02 15.97 13.54
C MET A 415 19.97 16.60 14.93
N ASP A 416 20.38 15.88 15.96
CA ASP A 416 20.35 16.38 17.34
C ASP A 416 21.23 17.62 17.52
N ALA A 417 22.44 17.61 16.95
CA ALA A 417 23.33 18.76 16.93
C ALA A 417 22.75 19.95 16.15
N TRP A 418 22.10 19.69 15.01
CA TRP A 418 21.43 20.73 14.23
C TRP A 418 20.24 21.31 15.02
N VAL A 419 19.41 20.48 15.62
CA VAL A 419 18.25 20.89 16.45
C VAL A 419 18.72 21.75 17.62
N ALA A 420 19.74 21.31 18.37
CA ALA A 420 20.26 22.06 19.49
C ALA A 420 20.74 23.46 19.10
N ARG A 421 21.50 23.56 17.98
CA ARG A 421 21.98 24.83 17.45
C ARG A 421 20.81 25.71 16.99
N LYS A 422 19.87 25.15 16.19
CA LYS A 422 18.78 25.92 15.60
C LYS A 422 17.75 26.37 16.62
N LYS A 423 17.52 25.59 17.69
CA LYS A 423 16.71 26.05 18.84
C LYS A 423 17.30 27.28 19.52
N ALA A 424 18.62 27.33 19.67
CA ALA A 424 19.29 28.50 20.25
C ALA A 424 19.23 29.76 19.37
N GLU A 425 19.14 29.59 18.06
CA GLU A 425 19.09 30.66 17.05
C GLU A 425 17.66 31.14 16.75
N THR A 426 16.63 30.35 17.08
CA THR A 426 15.23 30.61 16.73
C THR A 426 14.44 31.09 17.94
N ALA A 427 13.59 32.11 17.75
CA ALA A 427 12.67 32.54 18.79
C ALA A 427 11.67 31.41 19.09
N LEU A 428 11.84 30.72 20.22
CA LEU A 428 10.96 29.69 20.70
C LEU A 428 10.23 30.15 21.96
N LYS A 429 8.91 30.20 21.91
CA LYS A 429 8.08 30.54 23.07
C LYS A 429 7.01 29.46 23.25
N VAL A 430 6.98 28.83 24.43
CA VAL A 430 5.95 27.87 24.85
C VAL A 430 5.09 28.51 25.93
N ASN A 431 3.77 28.41 25.80
CA ASN A 431 2.79 29.10 26.64
C ASN A 431 2.10 28.15 27.63
N GLY A 432 1.64 28.74 28.76
CA GLY A 432 0.72 28.14 29.71
C GLY A 432 1.21 26.86 30.36
N SER A 433 0.32 25.84 30.41
CA SER A 433 0.56 24.55 31.02
C SER A 433 1.67 23.71 30.36
N TYR A 434 2.11 24.12 29.18
CA TYR A 434 3.17 23.44 28.42
C TYR A 434 4.58 24.00 28.66
N SER A 435 4.72 25.02 29.53
CA SER A 435 6.04 25.61 29.82
C SER A 435 7.02 24.61 30.45
N GLU A 436 6.52 23.59 31.17
CA GLU A 436 7.34 22.53 31.75
C GLU A 436 7.78 21.48 30.70
N CYS A 437 7.10 21.39 29.54
CA CYS A 437 7.50 20.53 28.44
C CYS A 437 8.72 21.07 27.67
N ALA A 438 9.07 22.33 27.87
CA ALA A 438 10.17 23.00 27.18
C ALA A 438 11.56 22.70 27.76
N GLY A 439 11.69 21.66 28.57
CA GLY A 439 12.98 21.07 29.00
C GLY A 439 13.74 20.45 27.85
N ILE A 440 13.59 21.04 26.73
CA ILE A 440 14.06 20.67 25.40
C ILE A 440 15.36 21.41 25.13
#